data_2561a231047d859e72dda3a32ba9e9f3
#
_entry.id   2561a231047d859e72dda3a32ba9e9f3
#
_cell.length_a   1.000
_cell.length_b   1.000
_cell.length_c   1.000
_cell.angle_alpha   90.00
_cell.angle_beta   90.00
_cell.angle_gamma   90.00
#
_symmetry.space_group_name_H-M   'P 1'
#
loop_
_entity.id
_entity.type
_entity.pdbx_description
1 polymer ?
#
loop_
_entity_poly.entity_id
_entity_poly.type
_entity_poly.pdbx_seq_one_letter_code
_entity_poly.pdbx_strand_id
1 'polypeptide(L)'
;TCFEALHAEQMPANDWRAWPVDLRNPSSAAVAAFAHARRREVMFHAFLQWVADRSLSIAQDRAREAGMRIGLIGDMAVGMSPAGSHAWSRQADVLLGLTIGAPPDLLNPRGQEWGLTSFSPRALTEGGYAPFIATMRAVMRNVGGIRVDHAMGLARLWLVPEGASPADGAYLTYPVTDLLRLLALESARHGAVVIGEDLGTVPPGFHAQLEQAGVHGMRVLWFERGEHGFAPPAEWQRTAVAMTSTHDLPTVASWWTGRDIAIRDEHHRLG
;
A
#
# COMPACT_ATOMS: atom_id res chain seq x y z
N THR A 1 -1.58 -17.74 -7.61
CA THR A 1 -0.98 -19.10 -7.58
C THR A 1 -0.58 -19.57 -8.97
N CYS A 2 -1.47 -19.53 -9.98
CA CYS A 2 -1.11 -19.88 -11.36
C CYS A 2 -0.05 -18.91 -11.92
N PHE A 3 -0.19 -17.60 -11.63
CA PHE A 3 0.79 -16.59 -12.00
C PHE A 3 2.20 -16.95 -11.51
N GLU A 4 2.36 -17.34 -10.25
CA GLU A 4 3.68 -17.66 -9.68
C GLU A 4 4.35 -18.84 -10.40
N ALA A 5 3.57 -19.86 -10.74
CA ALA A 5 4.07 -21.01 -11.50
C ALA A 5 4.46 -20.61 -12.94
N LEU A 6 3.65 -19.78 -13.60
CA LEU A 6 3.96 -19.21 -14.91
C LEU A 6 5.21 -18.33 -14.85
N HIS A 7 5.27 -17.42 -13.90
CA HIS A 7 6.39 -16.51 -13.72
C HIS A 7 7.71 -17.26 -13.57
N ALA A 8 7.72 -18.34 -12.75
CA ALA A 8 8.90 -19.17 -12.57
C ALA A 8 9.33 -19.85 -13.88
N GLU A 9 8.39 -20.28 -14.74
CA GLU A 9 8.70 -20.93 -16.02
C GLU A 9 9.13 -19.91 -17.09
N GLN A 10 8.66 -18.68 -17.01
CA GLN A 10 8.99 -17.62 -17.98
C GLN A 10 10.28 -16.85 -17.68
N MET A 11 10.98 -17.18 -16.59
CA MET A 11 12.26 -16.55 -16.29
C MET A 11 13.26 -16.66 -17.44
N PRO A 12 14.06 -15.61 -17.76
CA PRO A 12 14.24 -14.37 -16.99
C PRO A 12 13.22 -13.24 -17.27
N ALA A 13 12.14 -13.47 -18.02
CA ALA A 13 11.13 -12.45 -18.30
C ALA A 13 10.28 -12.19 -17.03
N ASN A 14 10.74 -11.28 -16.18
CA ASN A 14 10.10 -10.93 -14.91
C ASN A 14 8.78 -10.18 -15.06
N ASP A 15 8.46 -9.70 -16.25
CA ASP A 15 7.24 -8.95 -16.54
C ASP A 15 6.33 -9.77 -17.46
N TRP A 16 5.12 -10.04 -17.00
CA TRP A 16 4.13 -10.79 -17.76
C TRP A 16 3.76 -10.13 -19.11
N ARG A 17 3.99 -8.82 -19.25
CA ARG A 17 3.79 -8.08 -20.49
C ARG A 17 4.78 -8.52 -21.59
N ALA A 18 5.89 -9.11 -21.20
CA ALA A 18 6.88 -9.70 -22.13
C ALA A 18 6.67 -11.20 -22.40
N TRP A 19 5.74 -11.87 -21.73
CA TRP A 19 5.46 -13.29 -21.95
C TRP A 19 4.84 -13.56 -23.34
N PRO A 20 4.79 -14.81 -23.79
CA PRO A 20 4.01 -15.20 -24.97
C PRO A 20 2.58 -14.68 -24.88
N VAL A 21 2.05 -14.19 -26.01
CA VAL A 21 0.74 -13.49 -26.08
C VAL A 21 -0.38 -14.29 -25.39
N ASP A 22 -0.39 -15.61 -25.62
CA ASP A 22 -1.40 -16.52 -25.07
C ASP A 22 -1.33 -16.66 -23.54
N LEU A 23 -0.21 -16.32 -22.90
CA LEU A 23 -0.02 -16.37 -21.45
C LEU A 23 -0.27 -15.03 -20.77
N ARG A 24 -0.37 -13.94 -21.53
CA ARG A 24 -0.69 -12.61 -20.98
C ARG A 24 -2.14 -12.50 -20.52
N ASN A 25 -3.05 -13.24 -21.13
CA ASN A 25 -4.45 -13.25 -20.72
C ASN A 25 -4.73 -14.38 -19.72
N PRO A 26 -5.05 -14.06 -18.45
CA PRO A 26 -5.28 -15.05 -17.40
C PRO A 26 -6.45 -16.00 -17.69
N SER A 27 -7.37 -15.60 -18.59
CA SER A 27 -8.54 -16.40 -18.97
C SER A 27 -8.34 -17.20 -20.26
N SER A 28 -7.13 -17.22 -20.83
CA SER A 28 -6.85 -17.94 -22.07
C SER A 28 -6.87 -19.47 -21.91
N ALA A 29 -7.14 -20.17 -23.00
CA ALA A 29 -7.02 -21.63 -23.03
C ALA A 29 -5.59 -22.11 -22.74
N ALA A 30 -4.57 -21.33 -23.14
CA ALA A 30 -3.16 -21.65 -22.88
C ALA A 30 -2.85 -21.62 -21.37
N VAL A 31 -3.34 -20.61 -20.63
CA VAL A 31 -3.21 -20.53 -19.18
C VAL A 31 -3.95 -21.67 -18.48
N ALA A 32 -5.15 -22.02 -18.93
CA ALA A 32 -5.89 -23.15 -18.41
C ALA A 32 -5.17 -24.49 -18.63
N ALA A 33 -4.64 -24.71 -19.85
CA ALA A 33 -3.83 -25.90 -20.18
C ALA A 33 -2.55 -25.97 -19.33
N PHE A 34 -1.85 -24.85 -19.18
CA PHE A 34 -0.68 -24.75 -18.30
C PHE A 34 -1.03 -25.12 -16.86
N ALA A 35 -2.09 -24.52 -16.29
CA ALA A 35 -2.51 -24.79 -14.92
C ALA A 35 -2.87 -26.26 -14.70
N HIS A 36 -3.42 -26.93 -15.71
CA HIS A 36 -3.69 -28.36 -15.66
C HIS A 36 -2.39 -29.18 -15.74
N ALA A 37 -1.52 -28.88 -16.69
CA ALA A 37 -0.25 -29.60 -16.88
C ALA A 37 0.72 -29.43 -15.69
N ARG A 38 0.75 -28.25 -15.09
CA ARG A 38 1.62 -27.88 -13.94
C ARG A 38 0.84 -27.82 -12.61
N ARG A 39 -0.17 -28.70 -12.49
CA ARG A 39 -1.05 -28.68 -11.31
C ARG A 39 -0.28 -28.77 -9.99
N ARG A 40 0.81 -29.52 -9.93
CA ARG A 40 1.60 -29.69 -8.71
C ARG A 40 2.25 -28.36 -8.28
N GLU A 41 2.83 -27.63 -9.20
CA GLU A 41 3.46 -26.33 -9.00
C GLU A 41 2.43 -25.28 -8.59
N VAL A 42 1.30 -25.22 -9.27
CA VAL A 42 0.18 -24.34 -8.92
C VAL A 42 -0.33 -24.64 -7.51
N MET A 43 -0.50 -25.91 -7.17
CA MET A 43 -0.94 -26.34 -5.82
C MET A 43 0.12 -26.05 -4.75
N PHE A 44 1.41 -26.10 -5.10
CA PHE A 44 2.48 -25.69 -4.18
C PHE A 44 2.34 -24.20 -3.80
N HIS A 45 2.15 -23.31 -4.76
CA HIS A 45 1.92 -21.89 -4.47
C HIS A 45 0.59 -21.64 -3.73
N ALA A 46 -0.45 -22.43 -3.99
CA ALA A 46 -1.68 -22.37 -3.20
C ALA A 46 -1.44 -22.79 -1.74
N PHE A 47 -0.63 -23.83 -1.53
CA PHE A 47 -0.23 -24.27 -0.20
C PHE A 47 0.56 -23.20 0.54
N LEU A 48 1.50 -22.52 -0.13
CA LEU A 48 2.25 -21.41 0.48
C LEU A 48 1.33 -20.28 0.95
N GLN A 49 0.30 -19.92 0.14
CA GLN A 49 -0.70 -18.92 0.54
C GLN A 49 -1.52 -19.39 1.75
N TRP A 50 -1.90 -20.66 1.79
CA TRP A 50 -2.60 -21.24 2.92
C TRP A 50 -1.74 -21.21 4.18
N VAL A 51 -0.44 -21.56 4.09
CA VAL A 51 0.51 -21.50 5.22
C VAL A 51 0.63 -20.06 5.73
N ALA A 52 0.78 -19.09 4.85
CA ALA A 52 0.88 -17.67 5.22
C ALA A 52 -0.39 -17.18 5.93
N ASP A 53 -1.57 -17.47 5.37
CA ASP A 53 -2.86 -17.11 5.97
C ASP A 53 -3.02 -17.76 7.36
N ARG A 54 -2.69 -19.04 7.49
CA ARG A 54 -2.76 -19.78 8.76
C ARG A 54 -1.78 -19.25 9.79
N SER A 55 -0.57 -18.91 9.38
CA SER A 55 0.46 -18.37 10.28
C SER A 55 0.06 -17.00 10.83
N LEU A 56 -0.50 -16.11 9.99
CA LEU A 56 -1.01 -14.82 10.44
C LEU A 56 -2.18 -15.00 11.42
N SER A 57 -3.13 -15.90 11.12
CA SER A 57 -4.24 -16.20 12.04
C SER A 57 -3.73 -16.65 13.40
N ILE A 58 -2.79 -17.61 13.45
CA ILE A 58 -2.21 -18.10 14.70
C ILE A 58 -1.48 -16.97 15.45
N ALA A 59 -0.72 -16.13 14.74
CA ALA A 59 0.00 -15.02 15.36
C ALA A 59 -0.98 -14.00 15.98
N GLN A 60 -2.09 -13.69 15.29
CA GLN A 60 -3.14 -12.81 15.82
C GLN A 60 -3.82 -13.41 17.05
N ASP A 61 -4.15 -14.70 17.01
CA ASP A 61 -4.76 -15.40 18.16
C ASP A 61 -3.82 -15.36 19.37
N ARG A 62 -2.53 -15.68 19.18
CA ARG A 62 -1.52 -15.60 20.24
C ARG A 62 -1.32 -14.20 20.81
N ALA A 63 -1.34 -13.18 19.96
CA ALA A 63 -1.28 -11.79 20.41
C ALA A 63 -2.47 -11.45 21.33
N ARG A 64 -3.68 -11.88 20.97
CA ARG A 64 -4.89 -11.66 21.78
C ARG A 64 -4.86 -12.46 23.08
N GLU A 65 -4.44 -13.71 23.05
CA GLU A 65 -4.25 -14.56 24.24
C GLU A 65 -3.23 -13.94 25.22
N ALA A 66 -2.19 -13.27 24.69
CA ALA A 66 -1.21 -12.53 25.47
C ALA A 66 -1.72 -11.17 26.01
N GLY A 67 -3.00 -10.84 25.79
CA GLY A 67 -3.63 -9.61 26.30
C GLY A 67 -3.49 -8.39 25.40
N MET A 68 -2.99 -8.53 24.19
CA MET A 68 -2.94 -7.41 23.22
C MET A 68 -4.35 -7.08 22.72
N ARG A 69 -4.81 -5.85 22.91
CA ARG A 69 -6.17 -5.43 22.55
C ARG A 69 -6.41 -5.39 21.04
N ILE A 70 -5.39 -5.05 20.26
CA ILE A 70 -5.45 -4.97 18.79
C ILE A 70 -4.75 -6.20 18.19
N GLY A 71 -3.57 -6.56 18.69
CA GLY A 71 -2.72 -7.60 18.14
C GLY A 71 -1.94 -7.08 16.92
N LEU A 72 -2.01 -7.84 15.82
CA LEU A 72 -1.33 -7.45 14.59
C LEU A 72 -2.01 -6.28 13.89
N ILE A 73 -1.20 -5.42 13.29
CA ILE A 73 -1.64 -4.38 12.37
C ILE A 73 -1.04 -4.72 11.00
N GLY A 74 -1.91 -4.99 10.03
CA GLY A 74 -1.52 -5.23 8.64
C GLY A 74 -1.26 -3.91 7.92
N ASP A 75 -0.48 -3.95 6.84
CA ASP A 75 -0.21 -2.79 6.01
C ASP A 75 -0.88 -2.95 4.63
N MET A 76 -1.72 -2.00 4.27
CA MET A 76 -2.34 -1.94 2.94
C MET A 76 -1.53 -1.00 2.07
N ALA A 77 -0.76 -1.56 1.15
CA ALA A 77 0.08 -0.79 0.24
C ALA A 77 -0.75 0.17 -0.63
N VAL A 78 -0.17 1.30 -0.98
CA VAL A 78 -0.80 2.34 -1.83
C VAL A 78 -1.15 1.82 -3.23
N GLY A 79 -0.45 0.81 -3.71
CA GLY A 79 -0.61 0.25 -5.04
C GLY A 79 -0.06 -1.17 -5.14
N MET A 80 0.15 -1.61 -6.36
CA MET A 80 0.63 -2.95 -6.68
C MET A 80 1.68 -2.92 -7.79
N SER A 81 2.55 -3.94 -7.83
CA SER A 81 3.49 -4.09 -8.94
C SER A 81 2.74 -4.24 -10.28
N PRO A 82 3.04 -3.41 -11.30
CA PRO A 82 2.46 -3.57 -12.64
C PRO A 82 2.85 -4.89 -13.31
N ALA A 83 3.98 -5.47 -12.93
CA ALA A 83 4.45 -6.79 -13.38
C ALA A 83 3.96 -7.94 -12.49
N GLY A 84 3.17 -7.67 -11.44
CA GLY A 84 2.74 -8.65 -10.45
C GLY A 84 1.45 -9.39 -10.80
N SER A 85 1.15 -10.40 -9.98
CA SER A 85 -0.01 -11.29 -10.13
C SER A 85 -1.35 -10.55 -10.10
N HIS A 86 -1.46 -9.48 -9.30
CA HIS A 86 -2.69 -8.69 -9.21
C HIS A 86 -2.97 -7.95 -10.52
N ALA A 87 -1.96 -7.24 -11.05
CA ALA A 87 -2.08 -6.54 -12.33
C ALA A 87 -2.36 -7.51 -13.49
N TRP A 88 -1.66 -8.66 -13.54
CA TRP A 88 -1.90 -9.70 -14.54
C TRP A 88 -3.33 -10.26 -14.49
N SER A 89 -3.84 -10.54 -13.29
CA SER A 89 -5.17 -11.15 -13.15
C SER A 89 -6.34 -10.18 -13.31
N ARG A 90 -6.09 -8.88 -13.18
CA ARG A 90 -7.10 -7.80 -13.16
C ARG A 90 -6.74 -6.63 -14.07
N GLN A 91 -6.25 -6.93 -15.26
CA GLN A 91 -5.75 -5.92 -16.21
C GLN A 91 -6.75 -4.79 -16.51
N ALA A 92 -8.04 -5.10 -16.54
CA ALA A 92 -9.09 -4.09 -16.77
C ALA A 92 -9.34 -3.16 -15.58
N ASP A 93 -8.91 -3.55 -14.39
CA ASP A 93 -9.16 -2.81 -13.15
C ASP A 93 -8.02 -1.84 -12.82
N VAL A 94 -6.85 -1.97 -13.46
CA VAL A 94 -5.62 -1.24 -13.09
C VAL A 94 -5.17 -0.26 -14.17
N LEU A 95 -4.39 0.74 -13.76
CA LEU A 95 -3.83 1.78 -14.62
C LEU A 95 -2.47 1.33 -15.19
N LEU A 96 -2.49 0.43 -16.19
CA LEU A 96 -1.25 0.01 -16.86
C LEU A 96 -0.64 1.16 -17.66
N GLY A 97 0.70 1.24 -17.67
CA GLY A 97 1.46 2.32 -18.32
C GLY A 97 1.59 3.60 -17.47
N LEU A 98 1.04 3.59 -16.26
CA LEU A 98 1.18 4.66 -15.27
C LEU A 98 1.78 4.11 -13.99
N THR A 99 2.64 4.90 -13.35
CA THR A 99 3.22 4.60 -12.04
C THR A 99 2.80 5.65 -11.03
N ILE A 100 2.61 5.24 -9.77
CA ILE A 100 2.37 6.12 -8.65
C ILE A 100 3.68 6.80 -8.25
N GLY A 101 3.59 8.04 -7.80
CA GLY A 101 4.72 8.79 -7.28
C GLY A 101 4.30 10.01 -6.47
N ALA A 102 5.20 10.97 -6.40
CA ALA A 102 4.95 12.26 -5.78
C ALA A 102 5.54 13.39 -6.65
N PRO A 103 4.87 14.56 -6.71
CA PRO A 103 5.42 15.71 -7.41
C PRO A 103 6.69 16.21 -6.75
N PRO A 104 7.51 17.03 -7.46
CA PRO A 104 8.62 17.73 -6.85
C PRO A 104 8.20 18.55 -5.62
N ASP A 105 8.96 18.46 -4.54
CA ASP A 105 8.77 19.19 -3.29
C ASP A 105 10.11 19.67 -2.72
N LEU A 106 10.09 20.32 -1.54
CA LEU A 106 11.28 20.83 -0.87
C LEU A 106 12.26 19.74 -0.44
N LEU A 107 11.77 18.54 -0.15
CA LEU A 107 12.59 17.40 0.30
C LEU A 107 13.06 16.57 -0.89
N ASN A 108 12.26 16.52 -1.96
CA ASN A 108 12.53 15.77 -3.18
C ASN A 108 12.33 16.66 -4.43
N PRO A 109 13.31 17.53 -4.76
CA PRO A 109 13.16 18.50 -5.87
C PRO A 109 12.94 17.88 -7.24
N ARG A 110 13.24 16.58 -7.41
CA ARG A 110 13.00 15.84 -8.67
C ARG A 110 11.66 15.09 -8.69
N GLY A 111 10.90 15.13 -7.59
CA GLY A 111 9.75 14.26 -7.40
C GLY A 111 10.14 12.81 -7.15
N GLN A 112 9.15 11.93 -7.07
CA GLN A 112 9.35 10.51 -6.79
C GLN A 112 8.55 9.65 -7.75
N GLU A 113 9.10 8.50 -8.10
CA GLU A 113 8.44 7.41 -8.81
C GLU A 113 8.58 6.14 -7.95
N TRP A 114 7.47 5.47 -7.65
CA TRP A 114 7.47 4.32 -6.73
C TRP A 114 7.42 2.96 -7.44
N GLY A 115 7.28 2.95 -8.77
CA GLY A 115 7.22 1.72 -9.56
C GLY A 115 5.95 0.88 -9.32
N LEU A 116 4.90 1.50 -8.81
CA LEU A 116 3.64 0.86 -8.48
C LEU A 116 2.52 1.42 -9.37
N THR A 117 1.56 0.59 -9.73
CA THR A 117 0.29 1.01 -10.32
C THR A 117 -0.85 0.94 -9.31
N SER A 118 -2.01 1.50 -9.65
CA SER A 118 -3.20 1.46 -8.81
C SER A 118 -4.44 1.09 -9.63
N PHE A 119 -5.57 0.93 -8.93
CA PHE A 119 -6.86 0.74 -9.58
C PHE A 119 -7.27 1.97 -10.39
N SER A 120 -7.93 1.75 -11.51
CA SER A 120 -8.61 2.79 -12.27
C SER A 120 -9.83 3.29 -11.49
N PRO A 121 -9.97 4.60 -11.21
CA PRO A 121 -11.16 5.13 -10.55
C PRO A 121 -12.45 4.82 -11.31
N ARG A 122 -12.38 4.84 -12.65
CA ARG A 122 -13.49 4.49 -13.52
C ARG A 122 -13.87 3.01 -13.38
N ALA A 123 -12.90 2.11 -13.48
CA ALA A 123 -13.15 0.68 -13.33
C ALA A 123 -13.67 0.33 -11.93
N LEU A 124 -13.19 1.02 -10.89
CA LEU A 124 -13.72 0.87 -9.53
C LEU A 124 -15.22 1.19 -9.48
N THR A 125 -15.65 2.35 -10.00
CA THR A 125 -17.05 2.75 -9.96
C THR A 125 -17.94 1.87 -10.82
N GLU A 126 -17.52 1.55 -12.05
CA GLU A 126 -18.26 0.67 -12.96
C GLU A 126 -18.37 -0.78 -12.43
N GLY A 127 -17.32 -1.26 -11.74
CA GLY A 127 -17.23 -2.60 -11.15
C GLY A 127 -17.75 -2.71 -9.69
N GLY A 128 -18.44 -1.69 -9.16
CA GLY A 128 -18.97 -1.69 -7.79
C GLY A 128 -17.89 -1.84 -6.72
N TYR A 129 -16.69 -1.33 -6.99
CA TYR A 129 -15.53 -1.35 -6.08
C TYR A 129 -15.03 -2.75 -5.69
N ALA A 130 -15.42 -3.79 -6.42
CA ALA A 130 -15.13 -5.18 -6.07
C ALA A 130 -13.64 -5.48 -5.80
N PRO A 131 -12.67 -5.00 -6.63
CA PRO A 131 -11.25 -5.26 -6.37
C PRO A 131 -10.75 -4.54 -5.10
N PHE A 132 -11.18 -3.33 -4.82
CA PHE A 132 -10.84 -2.59 -3.60
C PHE A 132 -11.39 -3.28 -2.35
N ILE A 133 -12.66 -3.69 -2.37
CA ILE A 133 -13.29 -4.45 -1.29
C ILE A 133 -12.55 -5.77 -1.03
N ALA A 134 -12.18 -6.50 -2.09
CA ALA A 134 -11.45 -7.75 -1.96
C ALA A 134 -10.06 -7.54 -1.33
N THR A 135 -9.37 -6.45 -1.67
CA THR A 135 -8.07 -6.08 -1.07
C THR A 135 -8.22 -5.80 0.42
N MET A 136 -9.19 -4.95 0.81
CA MET A 136 -9.45 -4.65 2.22
C MET A 136 -9.77 -5.91 3.04
N ARG A 137 -10.65 -6.77 2.53
CA ARG A 137 -11.01 -8.04 3.19
C ARG A 137 -9.82 -8.97 3.35
N ALA A 138 -8.93 -9.01 2.35
CA ALA A 138 -7.74 -9.83 2.42
C ALA A 138 -6.77 -9.34 3.50
N VAL A 139 -6.54 -8.02 3.58
CA VAL A 139 -5.62 -7.43 4.58
C VAL A 139 -6.22 -7.51 5.99
N MET A 140 -7.53 -7.29 6.16
CA MET A 140 -8.19 -7.28 7.47
C MET A 140 -8.46 -8.67 8.05
N ARG A 141 -8.37 -9.74 7.27
CA ARG A 141 -8.82 -11.09 7.66
C ARG A 141 -8.21 -11.62 8.96
N ASN A 142 -6.91 -11.45 9.16
CA ASN A 142 -6.15 -12.07 10.24
C ASN A 142 -5.42 -11.03 11.12
N VAL A 143 -5.99 -9.82 11.26
CA VAL A 143 -5.37 -8.71 12.00
C VAL A 143 -6.41 -7.97 12.83
N GLY A 144 -5.97 -7.25 13.85
CA GLY A 144 -6.86 -6.38 14.64
C GLY A 144 -6.85 -4.93 14.20
N GLY A 145 -6.00 -4.57 13.24
CA GLY A 145 -5.96 -3.25 12.63
C GLY A 145 -5.24 -3.26 11.29
N ILE A 146 -5.42 -2.21 10.50
CA ILE A 146 -4.65 -1.98 9.28
C ILE A 146 -4.10 -0.56 9.25
N ARG A 147 -2.90 -0.40 8.66
CA ARG A 147 -2.39 0.90 8.17
C ARG A 147 -2.69 0.99 6.68
N VAL A 148 -3.33 2.07 6.28
CA VAL A 148 -3.52 2.42 4.87
C VAL A 148 -2.38 3.32 4.46
N ASP A 149 -1.47 2.77 3.67
CA ASP A 149 -0.31 3.49 3.17
C ASP A 149 -0.73 4.61 2.22
N HIS A 150 -0.13 5.80 2.37
CA HIS A 150 -0.46 6.98 1.59
C HIS A 150 -1.98 7.21 1.49
N ALA A 151 -2.66 7.39 2.64
CA ALA A 151 -4.13 7.48 2.71
C ALA A 151 -4.74 8.55 1.78
N MET A 152 -3.96 9.59 1.42
CA MET A 152 -4.34 10.58 0.41
C MET A 152 -4.66 9.96 -0.94
N GLY A 153 -4.13 8.76 -1.21
CA GLY A 153 -4.44 7.95 -2.40
C GLY A 153 -5.93 7.59 -2.55
N LEU A 154 -6.68 7.59 -1.43
CA LEU A 154 -8.14 7.46 -1.48
C LEU A 154 -8.84 8.67 -2.09
N ALA A 155 -8.19 9.84 -2.10
CA ALA A 155 -8.71 11.07 -2.69
C ALA A 155 -8.06 11.40 -4.03
N ARG A 156 -6.75 11.24 -4.12
CA ARG A 156 -6.00 11.50 -5.36
C ARG A 156 -4.64 10.81 -5.32
N LEU A 157 -4.14 10.35 -6.47
CA LEU A 157 -2.79 9.87 -6.67
C LEU A 157 -2.05 10.72 -7.69
N TRP A 158 -0.77 10.99 -7.43
CA TRP A 158 0.14 11.52 -8.43
C TRP A 158 0.56 10.37 -9.33
N LEU A 159 0.24 10.47 -10.62
CA LEU A 159 0.54 9.43 -11.60
C LEU A 159 1.50 9.97 -12.64
N VAL A 160 2.52 9.18 -12.91
CA VAL A 160 3.59 9.47 -13.88
C VAL A 160 3.50 8.43 -15.00
N PRO A 161 3.53 8.83 -16.29
CA PRO A 161 3.67 7.86 -17.38
C PRO A 161 4.95 7.04 -17.22
N GLU A 162 4.89 5.73 -17.49
CA GLU A 162 6.10 4.87 -17.43
C GLU A 162 7.22 5.45 -18.30
N GLY A 163 8.42 5.64 -17.70
CA GLY A 163 9.59 6.21 -18.36
C GLY A 163 9.62 7.73 -18.47
N ALA A 164 8.61 8.44 -18.01
CA ALA A 164 8.63 9.91 -17.91
C ALA A 164 9.30 10.39 -16.61
N SER A 165 9.62 11.68 -16.55
CA SER A 165 10.08 12.30 -15.31
C SER A 165 8.95 12.37 -14.27
N PRO A 166 9.21 12.17 -12.97
CA PRO A 166 8.19 12.39 -11.93
C PRO A 166 7.56 13.79 -11.96
N ALA A 167 8.28 14.79 -12.49
CA ALA A 167 7.75 16.15 -12.65
C ALA A 167 6.68 16.25 -13.74
N ASP A 168 6.62 15.31 -14.67
CA ASP A 168 5.64 15.29 -15.79
C ASP A 168 4.33 14.57 -15.42
N GLY A 169 4.16 14.19 -14.16
CA GLY A 169 2.96 13.55 -13.64
C GLY A 169 1.77 14.49 -13.51
N ALA A 170 0.65 13.92 -13.14
CA ALA A 170 -0.58 14.65 -12.83
C ALA A 170 -1.38 13.95 -11.72
N TYR A 171 -2.18 14.73 -10.98
CA TYR A 171 -3.11 14.16 -10.02
C TYR A 171 -4.33 13.59 -10.73
N LEU A 172 -4.60 12.31 -10.46
CA LEU A 172 -5.87 11.67 -10.78
C LEU A 172 -6.71 11.58 -9.51
N THR A 173 -7.95 12.06 -9.58
CA THR A 173 -8.89 12.04 -8.44
C THR A 173 -9.62 10.70 -8.33
N TYR A 174 -9.91 10.31 -7.09
CA TYR A 174 -10.62 9.08 -6.74
C TYR A 174 -11.95 9.39 -6.05
N PRO A 175 -12.91 8.46 -6.05
CA PRO A 175 -14.22 8.62 -5.40
C PRO A 175 -14.09 8.47 -3.88
N VAL A 176 -13.41 9.40 -3.22
CA VAL A 176 -12.99 9.37 -1.81
C VAL A 176 -14.13 9.05 -0.86
N THR A 177 -15.31 9.64 -1.08
CA THR A 177 -16.48 9.40 -0.21
C THR A 177 -16.88 7.93 -0.18
N ASP A 178 -16.91 7.29 -1.34
CA ASP A 178 -17.31 5.89 -1.43
C ASP A 178 -16.21 4.97 -0.88
N LEU A 179 -14.94 5.27 -1.18
CA LEU A 179 -13.80 4.49 -0.67
C LEU A 179 -13.72 4.56 0.87
N LEU A 180 -13.93 5.73 1.47
CA LEU A 180 -13.96 5.88 2.93
C LEU A 180 -15.15 5.16 3.57
N ARG A 181 -16.33 5.21 2.93
CA ARG A 181 -17.50 4.45 3.41
C ARG A 181 -17.28 2.94 3.37
N LEU A 182 -16.69 2.45 2.30
CA LEU A 182 -16.34 1.03 2.16
C LEU A 182 -15.28 0.61 3.18
N LEU A 183 -14.28 1.46 3.41
CA LEU A 183 -13.25 1.24 4.42
C LEU A 183 -13.87 1.15 5.83
N ALA A 184 -14.75 2.08 6.20
CA ALA A 184 -15.47 2.06 7.47
C ALA A 184 -16.37 0.82 7.61
N LEU A 185 -17.08 0.42 6.54
CA LEU A 185 -17.91 -0.76 6.52
C LEU A 185 -17.10 -2.05 6.74
N GLU A 186 -16.01 -2.22 6.01
CA GLU A 186 -15.17 -3.43 6.16
C GLU A 186 -14.40 -3.43 7.50
N SER A 187 -14.00 -2.27 8.01
CA SER A 187 -13.46 -2.10 9.38
C SER A 187 -14.45 -2.61 10.42
N ALA A 188 -15.70 -2.17 10.35
CA ALA A 188 -16.76 -2.61 11.27
C ALA A 188 -17.02 -4.12 11.17
N ARG A 189 -17.04 -4.68 9.95
CA ARG A 189 -17.27 -6.11 9.71
C ARG A 189 -16.17 -7.00 10.28
N HIS A 190 -14.94 -6.53 10.24
CA HIS A 190 -13.77 -7.27 10.71
C HIS A 190 -13.35 -6.93 12.14
N GLY A 191 -13.97 -5.90 12.75
CA GLY A 191 -13.57 -5.38 14.05
C GLY A 191 -12.12 -4.86 14.06
N ALA A 192 -11.66 -4.32 12.92
CA ALA A 192 -10.29 -3.89 12.72
C ALA A 192 -10.17 -2.37 12.82
N VAL A 193 -9.21 -1.87 13.61
CA VAL A 193 -8.87 -0.43 13.66
C VAL A 193 -8.22 -0.02 12.34
N VAL A 194 -8.55 1.16 11.84
CA VAL A 194 -7.95 1.71 10.62
C VAL A 194 -7.08 2.92 10.95
N ILE A 195 -5.85 2.89 10.47
CA ILE A 195 -4.86 3.97 10.59
C ILE A 195 -4.54 4.43 9.18
N GLY A 196 -4.76 5.69 8.86
CA GLY A 196 -4.36 6.29 7.58
C GLY A 196 -2.99 6.95 7.73
N GLU A 197 -2.05 6.61 6.86
CA GLU A 197 -0.82 7.38 6.75
C GLU A 197 -1.18 8.69 6.02
N ASP A 198 -1.19 9.78 6.78
CA ASP A 198 -1.63 11.12 6.38
C ASP A 198 -0.47 12.14 6.42
N LEU A 199 0.74 11.67 6.12
CA LEU A 199 1.96 12.48 6.08
C LEU A 199 2.19 13.09 4.68
N GLY A 200 2.84 14.26 4.63
CA GLY A 200 3.19 14.92 3.36
C GLY A 200 2.13 15.92 2.87
N THR A 201 1.86 15.94 1.56
CA THR A 201 0.98 16.94 0.93
C THR A 201 -0.49 16.52 1.00
N VAL A 202 -1.11 16.81 2.13
CA VAL A 202 -2.50 16.43 2.41
C VAL A 202 -3.49 17.40 1.73
N PRO A 203 -4.51 16.91 1.00
CA PRO A 203 -5.54 17.76 0.43
C PRO A 203 -6.33 18.54 1.50
N PRO A 204 -6.75 19.77 1.24
CA PRO A 204 -7.58 20.53 2.19
C PRO A 204 -8.83 19.75 2.58
N GLY A 205 -9.12 19.70 3.91
CA GLY A 205 -10.28 19.00 4.45
C GLY A 205 -10.18 17.48 4.56
N PHE A 206 -9.11 16.87 4.07
CA PHE A 206 -8.97 15.41 4.06
C PHE A 206 -8.88 14.81 5.47
N HIS A 207 -8.17 15.47 6.41
CA HIS A 207 -8.14 15.02 7.81
C HIS A 207 -9.54 14.93 8.43
N ALA A 208 -10.42 15.91 8.16
CA ALA A 208 -11.79 15.88 8.65
C ALA A 208 -12.60 14.71 8.03
N GLN A 209 -12.34 14.38 6.77
CA GLN A 209 -12.97 13.22 6.12
C GLN A 209 -12.50 11.90 6.73
N LEU A 210 -11.20 11.75 7.04
CA LEU A 210 -10.67 10.58 7.74
C LEU A 210 -11.31 10.43 9.12
N GLU A 211 -11.37 11.51 9.90
CA GLU A 211 -11.97 11.50 11.24
C GLU A 211 -13.45 11.11 11.20
N GLN A 212 -14.23 11.67 10.27
CA GLN A 212 -15.63 11.31 10.07
C GLN A 212 -15.83 9.84 9.67
N ALA A 213 -14.87 9.26 8.97
CA ALA A 213 -14.86 7.84 8.61
C ALA A 213 -14.33 6.92 9.73
N GLY A 214 -13.92 7.46 10.88
CA GLY A 214 -13.34 6.70 11.98
C GLY A 214 -11.93 6.19 11.71
N VAL A 215 -11.21 6.83 10.78
CA VAL A 215 -9.81 6.51 10.45
C VAL A 215 -8.91 7.36 11.31
N HIS A 216 -8.00 6.71 12.04
CA HIS A 216 -6.98 7.38 12.85
C HIS A 216 -5.86 7.91 11.96
N GLY A 217 -5.42 9.15 12.18
CA GLY A 217 -4.23 9.69 11.54
C GLY A 217 -2.92 9.19 12.16
N MET A 218 -1.80 9.64 11.64
CA MET A 218 -0.46 9.39 12.20
C MET A 218 0.16 10.68 12.68
N ARG A 219 0.83 10.64 13.85
CA ARG A 219 1.65 11.74 14.37
C ARG A 219 3.04 11.21 14.65
N VAL A 220 3.99 11.74 13.93
CA VAL A 220 5.39 11.32 14.00
C VAL A 220 6.20 12.43 14.60
N LEU A 221 6.95 12.16 15.67
CA LEU A 221 7.75 13.14 16.43
C LEU A 221 8.58 14.07 15.52
N TRP A 222 9.13 13.57 14.44
CA TRP A 222 9.91 14.34 13.48
C TRP A 222 9.18 15.57 12.92
N PHE A 223 7.87 15.48 12.73
CA PHE A 223 7.05 16.49 12.08
C PHE A 223 6.23 17.33 13.06
N GLU A 224 6.11 16.89 14.33
CA GLU A 224 5.36 17.59 15.35
C GLU A 224 6.20 18.75 15.95
N ARG A 225 6.33 19.83 15.18
CA ARG A 225 7.12 21.02 15.52
C ARG A 225 6.28 22.28 15.48
N GLY A 226 6.44 23.12 16.48
CA GLY A 226 5.91 24.47 16.54
C GLY A 226 7.03 25.53 16.50
N GLU A 227 6.68 26.78 16.73
CA GLU A 227 7.62 27.93 16.72
C GLU A 227 8.75 27.80 17.75
N HIS A 228 8.52 27.08 18.84
CA HIS A 228 9.45 26.93 19.96
C HIS A 228 10.12 25.56 20.06
N GLY A 229 10.08 24.77 19.02
CA GLY A 229 10.64 23.41 18.97
C GLY A 229 9.58 22.32 18.82
N PHE A 230 9.80 21.17 19.45
CA PHE A 230 8.84 20.05 19.36
C PHE A 230 7.58 20.35 20.18
N ALA A 231 6.42 20.10 19.56
CA ALA A 231 5.14 20.16 20.24
C ALA A 231 5.05 19.05 21.31
N PRO A 232 4.62 19.37 22.55
CA PRO A 232 4.43 18.35 23.58
C PRO A 232 3.40 17.30 23.13
N PRO A 233 3.58 16.00 23.44
CA PRO A 233 2.62 14.96 23.07
C PRO A 233 1.18 15.19 23.55
N ALA A 234 1.00 15.97 24.61
CA ALA A 234 -0.32 16.34 25.11
C ALA A 234 -1.12 17.26 24.17
N GLU A 235 -0.44 17.93 23.24
CA GLU A 235 -1.03 18.81 22.22
C GLU A 235 -1.31 18.08 20.90
N TRP A 236 -0.82 16.85 20.77
CA TRP A 236 -1.04 16.07 19.55
C TRP A 236 -2.50 15.63 19.41
N GLN A 237 -2.92 15.44 18.16
CA GLN A 237 -4.28 14.98 17.88
C GLN A 237 -4.58 13.66 18.58
N ARG A 238 -5.68 13.62 19.36
CA ARG A 238 -6.05 12.43 20.16
C ARG A 238 -6.52 11.24 19.32
N THR A 239 -7.05 11.49 18.13
CA THR A 239 -7.51 10.48 17.17
C THR A 239 -6.39 10.05 16.21
N ALA A 240 -5.15 10.03 16.68
CA ALA A 240 -4.00 9.63 15.88
C ALA A 240 -3.13 8.60 16.63
N VAL A 241 -2.39 7.82 15.86
CA VAL A 241 -1.34 6.95 16.37
C VAL A 241 -0.06 7.75 16.48
N ALA A 242 0.42 7.91 17.71
CA ALA A 242 1.68 8.62 18.01
C ALA A 242 2.87 7.66 17.86
N MET A 243 3.90 8.10 17.15
CA MET A 243 5.11 7.34 16.94
C MET A 243 6.36 8.22 16.92
N THR A 244 7.49 7.64 17.24
CA THR A 244 8.76 8.36 17.27
C THR A 244 9.38 8.46 15.87
N SER A 245 9.16 7.45 15.02
CA SER A 245 9.69 7.36 13.67
C SER A 245 8.84 6.40 12.84
N THR A 246 9.08 6.35 11.53
CA THR A 246 8.57 5.34 10.60
C THR A 246 9.74 4.56 9.98
N HIS A 247 9.46 3.55 9.18
CA HIS A 247 10.49 2.81 8.44
C HIS A 247 11.20 3.66 7.36
N ASP A 248 10.61 4.79 6.95
CA ASP A 248 11.19 5.72 5.97
C ASP A 248 12.06 6.81 6.62
N LEU A 249 12.11 6.85 7.94
CA LEU A 249 12.81 7.88 8.70
C LEU A 249 13.93 7.27 9.55
N PRO A 250 14.97 8.07 9.90
CA PRO A 250 16.00 7.62 10.84
C PRO A 250 15.40 7.17 12.16
N THR A 251 15.94 6.12 12.75
CA THR A 251 15.57 5.71 14.10
C THR A 251 15.95 6.81 15.10
N VAL A 252 15.26 6.87 16.25
CA VAL A 252 15.59 7.83 17.33
C VAL A 252 17.06 7.70 17.75
N ALA A 253 17.59 6.47 17.84
CA ALA A 253 19.00 6.23 18.18
C ALA A 253 19.94 6.77 17.10
N SER A 254 19.63 6.57 15.82
CA SER A 254 20.43 7.09 14.70
C SER A 254 20.43 8.63 14.70
N TRP A 255 19.26 9.22 14.92
CA TRP A 255 19.08 10.66 14.99
C TRP A 255 19.83 11.27 16.17
N TRP A 256 19.72 10.68 17.37
CA TRP A 256 20.38 11.15 18.58
C TRP A 256 21.91 11.15 18.47
N THR A 257 22.48 10.18 17.76
CA THR A 257 23.94 10.05 17.57
C THR A 257 24.47 10.76 16.32
N GLY A 258 23.61 11.32 15.48
CA GLY A 258 23.99 11.90 14.17
C GLY A 258 24.41 10.86 13.12
N ARG A 259 24.12 9.57 13.34
CA ARG A 259 24.49 8.51 12.41
C ARG A 259 23.81 8.64 11.04
N ASP A 260 22.58 9.15 11.04
CA ASP A 260 21.83 9.45 9.81
C ASP A 260 22.53 10.53 8.96
N ILE A 261 23.15 11.52 9.59
CA ILE A 261 23.95 12.55 8.91
C ILE A 261 25.19 11.91 8.30
N ALA A 262 25.93 11.09 9.05
CA ALA A 262 27.11 10.39 8.55
C ALA A 262 26.79 9.49 7.36
N ILE A 263 25.68 8.73 7.39
CA ILE A 263 25.25 7.88 6.28
C ILE A 263 24.91 8.72 5.04
N ARG A 264 24.25 9.86 5.20
CA ARG A 264 23.94 10.75 4.07
C ARG A 264 25.20 11.34 3.45
N ASP A 265 26.19 11.70 4.27
CA ASP A 265 27.49 12.21 3.81
C ASP A 265 28.25 11.14 3.00
N GLU A 266 28.35 9.91 3.52
CA GLU A 266 28.95 8.77 2.83
C GLU A 266 28.33 8.52 1.43
N HIS A 267 27.03 8.77 1.29
CA HIS A 267 26.30 8.61 0.03
C HIS A 267 26.16 9.90 -0.79
N HIS A 268 26.90 10.96 -0.45
CA HIS A 268 26.84 12.28 -1.11
C HIS A 268 25.41 12.84 -1.25
N ARG A 269 24.60 12.64 -0.22
CA ARG A 269 23.20 13.10 -0.15
C ARG A 269 22.96 14.27 0.81
N LEU A 270 24.05 14.86 1.33
CA LEU A 270 24.01 16.15 2.01
C LEU A 270 24.10 17.22 0.93
N GLY A 271 23.03 18.01 0.77
CA GLY A 271 23.01 19.18 -0.11
C GLY A 271 23.65 20.39 0.55
#